data_65df50d157cf4f6d4f7018f764cd5e82
#
_entry.id   65df50d157cf4f6d4f7018f764cd5e82
#
_cell.length_a   1.000
_cell.length_b   1.000
_cell.length_c   1.000
_cell.angle_alpha   90.00
_cell.angle_beta   90.00
_cell.angle_gamma   90.00
#
_symmetry.space_group_name_H-M   'P 1'
#
loop_
_entity.id
_entity.type
_entity.pdbx_description
1 polymer ?
#
loop_
_entity_poly.entity_id
_entity_poly.type
_entity_poly.pdbx_seq_one_letter_code
_entity_poly.pdbx_strand_id
1 'polypeptide(L)'
;MSEFLAENGVTSFIPTINASPEPELMKKMKAILKAMGKEKGARILGMHLEGPFLSPERIGGQLAEGLSAVDLDYMKRIVKAGQGKIINMTVAPELKNMRELALYCISQGIILQAGHTNATYEQMIEGMQVKIMHLTHMFNAMRPLHHREPGVVGAGLIHQELSCEFIGDGVHTNPKLITLLMQSKPIDKLVMITDALKYAHATPPENADFYFDKCFKRKADEVIIGSGITMYDGFRNLLEFGVRVEDAVKMTSVNPAEIMKQNGKGMIIPGFDADLLIMDKDFNLIDTVVGGKFIREKK
;
A
#
# COMPACT_ATOMS: atom_id res chain seq x y z
N MET A 1 2.87 9.06 14.67
CA MET A 1 2.96 8.03 13.60
C MET A 1 4.42 7.62 13.35
N SER A 2 5.35 8.51 12.97
CA SER A 2 6.75 8.16 12.68
C SER A 2 7.44 7.40 13.83
N GLU A 3 7.33 7.88 15.08
CA GLU A 3 7.88 7.23 16.27
C GLU A 3 7.23 5.86 16.50
N PHE A 4 5.90 5.78 16.49
CA PHE A 4 5.16 4.53 16.64
C PHE A 4 5.57 3.48 15.59
N LEU A 5 5.71 3.88 14.33
CA LEU A 5 6.13 2.98 13.26
C LEU A 5 7.56 2.45 13.50
N ALA A 6 8.48 3.33 13.94
CA ALA A 6 9.85 2.91 14.24
C ALA A 6 9.91 1.95 15.46
N GLU A 7 9.13 2.21 16.50
CA GLU A 7 9.00 1.32 17.67
C GLU A 7 8.46 -0.08 17.29
N ASN A 8 7.74 -0.16 16.15
CA ASN A 8 7.18 -1.38 15.59
C ASN A 8 7.91 -1.87 14.32
N GLY A 9 9.21 -1.61 14.20
CA GLY A 9 10.05 -2.23 13.18
C GLY A 9 9.97 -1.62 11.79
N VAL A 10 9.44 -0.41 11.65
CA VAL A 10 9.39 0.29 10.35
C VAL A 10 10.44 1.38 10.29
N THR A 11 11.33 1.33 9.31
CA THR A 11 12.39 2.35 9.14
C THR A 11 11.98 3.47 8.19
N SER A 12 11.09 3.15 7.23
CA SER A 12 10.57 4.10 6.26
C SER A 12 9.16 3.72 5.81
N PHE A 13 8.35 4.70 5.43
CA PHE A 13 6.98 4.45 4.98
C PHE A 13 6.50 5.48 3.97
N ILE A 14 5.47 5.10 3.23
CA ILE A 14 4.74 5.95 2.30
C ILE A 14 3.32 6.06 2.85
N PRO A 15 2.93 7.18 3.50
CA PRO A 15 1.58 7.36 4.00
C PRO A 15 0.59 7.43 2.85
N THR A 16 -0.53 6.72 2.99
CA THR A 16 -1.65 6.71 2.05
C THR A 16 -2.63 7.83 2.35
N ILE A 17 -3.05 8.53 1.31
CA ILE A 17 -4.17 9.48 1.35
C ILE A 17 -5.32 8.83 0.58
N ASN A 18 -6.38 8.49 1.30
CA ASN A 18 -7.63 7.97 0.73
C ASN A 18 -8.33 9.02 -0.14
N ALA A 19 -9.19 8.55 -1.05
CA ALA A 19 -10.01 9.40 -1.89
C ALA A 19 -10.78 10.42 -1.04
N SER A 20 -10.67 11.69 -1.40
CA SER A 20 -11.24 12.82 -0.65
C SER A 20 -11.59 13.94 -1.62
N PRO A 21 -12.56 14.80 -1.30
CA PRO A 21 -12.80 16.03 -2.05
C PRO A 21 -11.52 16.86 -2.20
N GLU A 22 -11.36 17.55 -3.35
CA GLU A 22 -10.11 18.25 -3.71
C GLU A 22 -9.52 19.12 -2.59
N PRO A 23 -10.30 19.97 -1.88
CA PRO A 23 -9.74 20.80 -0.81
C PRO A 23 -9.15 20.00 0.34
N GLU A 24 -9.77 18.87 0.69
CA GLU A 24 -9.30 17.99 1.74
C GLU A 24 -8.06 17.21 1.32
N LEU A 25 -8.06 16.67 0.09
CA LEU A 25 -6.89 16.02 -0.51
C LEU A 25 -5.67 16.95 -0.46
N MET A 26 -5.81 18.19 -0.93
CA MET A 26 -4.72 19.18 -0.93
C MET A 26 -4.23 19.50 0.50
N LYS A 27 -5.15 19.56 1.48
CA LYS A 27 -4.80 19.76 2.89
C LYS A 27 -3.99 18.59 3.46
N LYS A 28 -4.40 17.35 3.16
CA LYS A 28 -3.68 16.13 3.58
C LYS A 28 -2.29 16.07 2.96
N MET A 29 -2.16 16.32 1.66
CA MET A 29 -0.88 16.37 0.96
C MET A 29 0.07 17.41 1.58
N LYS A 30 -0.43 18.62 1.83
CA LYS A 30 0.35 19.70 2.50
C LYS A 30 0.82 19.29 3.90
N ALA A 31 0.01 18.56 4.65
CA ALA A 31 0.37 18.08 5.98
C ALA A 31 1.55 17.08 5.92
N ILE A 32 1.54 16.15 4.97
CA ILE A 32 2.63 15.20 4.74
C ILE A 32 3.90 15.96 4.35
N LEU A 33 3.84 16.85 3.36
CA LEU A 33 5.00 17.66 2.93
C LEU A 33 5.62 18.46 4.09
N LYS A 34 4.78 19.00 4.98
CA LYS A 34 5.25 19.72 6.17
C LYS A 34 5.95 18.82 7.19
N ALA A 35 5.58 17.52 7.25
CA ALA A 35 6.14 16.55 8.18
C ALA A 35 7.46 15.94 7.66
N MET A 36 7.62 15.83 6.35
CA MET A 36 8.84 15.27 5.73
C MET A 36 10.11 15.98 6.18
N GLY A 37 11.13 15.19 6.54
CA GLY A 37 12.42 15.67 7.05
C GLY A 37 12.39 16.15 8.51
N LYS A 38 11.26 15.97 9.21
CA LYS A 38 11.09 16.32 10.63
C LYS A 38 10.69 15.13 11.50
N GLU A 39 10.75 13.94 10.92
CA GLU A 39 10.41 12.70 11.59
C GLU A 39 11.42 12.39 12.71
N LYS A 40 10.93 11.86 13.82
CA LYS A 40 11.75 11.40 14.95
C LYS A 40 11.97 9.89 14.98
N GLY A 41 11.36 9.16 14.04
CA GLY A 41 11.46 7.71 13.89
C GLY A 41 11.49 7.33 12.42
N ALA A 42 10.56 6.49 11.96
CA ALA A 42 10.46 6.07 10.57
C ALA A 42 10.33 7.26 9.60
N ARG A 43 11.06 7.20 8.48
CA ARG A 43 11.14 8.30 7.49
C ARG A 43 9.96 8.25 6.53
N ILE A 44 9.41 9.41 6.20
CA ILE A 44 8.41 9.58 5.14
C ILE A 44 9.16 9.69 3.80
N LEU A 45 8.96 8.73 2.89
CA LEU A 45 9.63 8.71 1.59
C LEU A 45 8.91 9.57 0.55
N GLY A 46 7.63 9.76 0.71
CA GLY A 46 6.73 10.51 -0.14
C GLY A 46 5.30 10.20 0.24
N MET A 47 4.37 10.19 -0.71
CA MET A 47 2.97 9.87 -0.47
C MET A 47 2.39 8.93 -1.54
N HIS A 48 1.48 8.08 -1.11
CA HIS A 48 0.59 7.30 -1.96
C HIS A 48 -0.78 7.97 -2.01
N LEU A 49 -1.34 8.11 -3.21
CA LEU A 49 -2.70 8.57 -3.41
C LEU A 49 -3.59 7.36 -3.76
N GLU A 50 -4.52 7.03 -2.90
CA GLU A 50 -5.52 6.00 -3.18
C GLU A 50 -6.77 6.66 -3.77
N GLY A 51 -6.76 6.84 -5.07
CA GLY A 51 -7.74 7.65 -5.81
C GLY A 51 -7.22 9.09 -6.06
N PRO A 52 -8.11 10.00 -6.53
CA PRO A 52 -9.59 9.93 -6.55
C PRO A 52 -10.21 9.16 -7.74
N PHE A 53 -9.43 8.68 -8.69
CA PHE A 53 -9.91 8.06 -9.93
C PHE A 53 -10.12 6.55 -9.74
N LEU A 54 -11.10 6.18 -8.90
CA LEU A 54 -11.47 4.82 -8.53
C LEU A 54 -12.86 4.46 -9.06
N SER A 55 -13.12 3.15 -9.19
CA SER A 55 -14.42 2.65 -9.64
C SER A 55 -15.49 2.81 -8.57
N PRO A 56 -16.62 3.49 -8.86
CA PRO A 56 -17.73 3.54 -7.91
C PRO A 56 -18.37 2.16 -7.66
N GLU A 57 -18.18 1.19 -8.58
CA GLU A 57 -18.67 -0.18 -8.42
C GLU A 57 -17.82 -1.00 -7.43
N ARG A 58 -16.60 -0.54 -7.12
CA ARG A 58 -15.64 -1.20 -6.23
C ARG A 58 -15.10 -0.23 -5.17
N ILE A 59 -15.96 0.60 -4.66
CA ILE A 59 -15.62 1.67 -3.71
C ILE A 59 -14.97 1.14 -2.42
N GLY A 60 -15.35 -0.06 -1.93
CA GLY A 60 -14.82 -0.63 -0.69
C GLY A 60 -14.96 0.31 0.50
N GLY A 61 -13.87 0.52 1.23
CA GLY A 61 -13.82 1.43 2.38
C GLY A 61 -13.80 2.92 2.06
N GLN A 62 -13.63 3.30 0.78
CA GLN A 62 -13.60 4.71 0.36
C GLN A 62 -14.97 5.38 0.50
N LEU A 63 -15.00 6.72 0.48
CA LEU A 63 -16.23 7.52 0.51
C LEU A 63 -16.55 8.05 -0.89
N ALA A 64 -17.82 8.00 -1.28
CA ALA A 64 -18.26 8.35 -2.63
C ALA A 64 -17.94 9.80 -3.01
N GLU A 65 -18.02 10.73 -2.07
CA GLU A 65 -17.69 12.13 -2.27
C GLU A 65 -16.21 12.40 -2.58
N GLY A 66 -15.35 11.43 -2.29
CA GLY A 66 -13.92 11.47 -2.63
C GLY A 66 -13.59 11.01 -4.04
N LEU A 67 -14.52 10.32 -4.72
CA LEU A 67 -14.30 9.81 -6.06
C LEU A 67 -14.51 10.90 -7.11
N SER A 68 -13.75 10.82 -8.19
CA SER A 68 -13.85 11.72 -9.33
C SER A 68 -13.79 10.93 -10.64
N ALA A 69 -14.50 11.41 -11.66
CA ALA A 69 -14.20 11.01 -13.02
C ALA A 69 -12.76 11.43 -13.37
N VAL A 70 -12.17 10.71 -14.32
CA VAL A 70 -10.81 11.04 -14.78
C VAL A 70 -10.79 12.44 -15.40
N ASP A 71 -10.00 13.34 -14.81
CA ASP A 71 -9.81 14.73 -15.19
C ASP A 71 -8.30 15.06 -15.16
N LEU A 72 -7.74 15.31 -16.33
CA LEU A 72 -6.31 15.60 -16.49
C LEU A 72 -5.92 16.94 -15.84
N ASP A 73 -6.78 17.95 -15.88
CA ASP A 73 -6.47 19.24 -15.28
C ASP A 73 -6.54 19.16 -13.75
N TYR A 74 -7.44 18.36 -13.20
CA TYR A 74 -7.42 18.02 -11.78
C TYR A 74 -6.12 17.29 -11.42
N MET A 75 -5.70 16.30 -12.21
CA MET A 75 -4.44 15.60 -11.98
C MET A 75 -3.22 16.53 -12.02
N LYS A 76 -3.19 17.50 -12.95
CA LYS A 76 -2.11 18.53 -12.98
C LYS A 76 -2.07 19.37 -11.70
N ARG A 77 -3.24 19.72 -11.13
CA ARG A 77 -3.29 20.42 -9.83
C ARG A 77 -2.77 19.55 -8.70
N ILE A 78 -3.12 18.25 -8.68
CA ILE A 78 -2.61 17.26 -7.71
C ILE A 78 -1.08 17.18 -7.80
N VAL A 79 -0.54 16.97 -9.00
CA VAL A 79 0.92 16.86 -9.23
C VAL A 79 1.65 18.13 -8.76
N LYS A 80 1.13 19.30 -9.10
CA LYS A 80 1.68 20.59 -8.64
C LYS A 80 1.69 20.69 -7.11
N ALA A 81 0.60 20.29 -6.45
CA ALA A 81 0.51 20.29 -4.99
C ALA A 81 1.45 19.26 -4.34
N GLY A 82 1.70 18.14 -5.01
CA GLY A 82 2.58 17.06 -4.54
C GLY A 82 4.07 17.37 -4.56
N GLN A 83 4.51 18.43 -5.28
CA GLN A 83 5.89 18.91 -5.31
C GLN A 83 6.92 17.79 -5.59
N GLY A 84 6.58 16.84 -6.48
CA GLY A 84 7.44 15.69 -6.81
C GLY A 84 7.54 14.64 -5.70
N LYS A 85 6.63 14.64 -4.71
CA LYS A 85 6.61 13.68 -3.59
C LYS A 85 5.48 12.65 -3.67
N ILE A 86 4.73 12.63 -4.76
CA ILE A 86 3.80 11.52 -5.05
C ILE A 86 4.64 10.38 -5.62
N ILE A 87 4.75 9.28 -4.89
CA ILE A 87 5.53 8.10 -5.33
C ILE A 87 4.65 7.21 -6.18
N ASN A 88 3.47 6.89 -5.69
CA ASN A 88 2.54 5.97 -6.34
C ASN A 88 1.09 6.44 -6.22
N MET A 89 0.25 5.93 -7.10
CA MET A 89 -1.16 6.26 -7.12
C MET A 89 -1.99 5.05 -7.54
N THR A 90 -3.04 4.76 -6.76
CA THR A 90 -4.05 3.76 -7.11
C THR A 90 -5.11 4.37 -8.01
N VAL A 91 -5.41 3.67 -9.11
CA VAL A 91 -6.41 4.07 -10.11
C VAL A 91 -7.21 2.85 -10.58
N ALA A 92 -8.39 3.07 -11.13
CA ALA A 92 -9.21 2.06 -11.79
C ALA A 92 -8.97 2.08 -13.30
N PRO A 93 -8.29 1.06 -13.89
CA PRO A 93 -7.87 1.08 -15.30
C PRO A 93 -9.01 1.23 -16.30
N GLU A 94 -10.21 0.76 -15.98
CA GLU A 94 -11.40 0.77 -16.83
C GLU A 94 -12.03 2.15 -17.00
N LEU A 95 -11.63 3.14 -16.22
CA LEU A 95 -12.25 4.46 -16.29
C LEU A 95 -11.94 5.16 -17.62
N LYS A 96 -12.97 5.80 -18.16
CA LYS A 96 -12.83 6.59 -19.41
C LYS A 96 -11.70 7.62 -19.27
N ASN A 97 -10.90 7.79 -20.32
CA ASN A 97 -9.72 8.69 -20.37
C ASN A 97 -8.52 8.28 -19.47
N MET A 98 -8.55 7.09 -18.87
CA MET A 98 -7.46 6.61 -18.00
C MET A 98 -6.12 6.53 -18.75
N ARG A 99 -6.13 6.17 -20.05
CA ARG A 99 -4.90 6.08 -20.85
C ARG A 99 -4.11 7.41 -20.86
N GLU A 100 -4.79 8.52 -21.11
CA GLU A 100 -4.16 9.85 -21.17
C GLU A 100 -3.62 10.26 -19.78
N LEU A 101 -4.43 10.07 -18.74
CA LEU A 101 -4.03 10.33 -17.35
C LEU A 101 -2.82 9.48 -16.97
N ALA A 102 -2.80 8.18 -17.30
CA ALA A 102 -1.71 7.29 -16.98
C ALA A 102 -0.40 7.74 -17.63
N LEU A 103 -0.41 8.08 -18.92
CA LEU A 103 0.76 8.59 -19.62
C LEU A 103 1.30 9.89 -18.99
N TYR A 104 0.41 10.79 -18.56
CA TYR A 104 0.80 11.98 -17.83
C TYR A 104 1.45 11.64 -16.47
N CYS A 105 0.82 10.79 -15.66
CA CYS A 105 1.36 10.39 -14.35
C CYS A 105 2.75 9.78 -14.48
N ILE A 106 2.96 8.90 -15.46
CA ILE A 106 4.27 8.27 -15.72
C ILE A 106 5.31 9.32 -16.12
N SER A 107 4.94 10.30 -16.93
CA SER A 107 5.85 11.41 -17.29
C SER A 107 6.29 12.24 -16.09
N GLN A 108 5.51 12.22 -15.00
CA GLN A 108 5.82 12.86 -13.73
C GLN A 108 6.57 11.93 -12.75
N GLY A 109 6.91 10.69 -13.17
CA GLY A 109 7.60 9.70 -12.35
C GLY A 109 6.70 8.99 -11.33
N ILE A 110 5.38 9.13 -11.43
CA ILE A 110 4.41 8.50 -10.52
C ILE A 110 4.20 7.04 -10.96
N ILE A 111 4.34 6.10 -10.02
CA ILE A 111 4.06 4.69 -10.24
C ILE A 111 2.55 4.47 -10.13
N LEU A 112 1.94 3.88 -11.17
CA LEU A 112 0.51 3.58 -11.15
C LEU A 112 0.25 2.13 -10.75
N GLN A 113 -0.79 1.96 -9.94
CA GLN A 113 -1.26 0.65 -9.50
C GLN A 113 -2.78 0.55 -9.65
N ALA A 114 -3.25 -0.65 -10.02
CA ALA A 114 -4.69 -0.90 -10.15
C ALA A 114 -5.26 -1.34 -8.81
N GLY A 115 -6.32 -0.68 -8.38
CA GLY A 115 -7.08 -1.00 -7.17
C GLY A 115 -8.42 -0.29 -7.17
N HIS A 116 -9.34 -0.70 -6.30
CA HIS A 116 -10.71 -0.20 -6.30
C HIS A 116 -11.29 -0.18 -7.72
N THR A 117 -11.24 -1.33 -8.39
CA THR A 117 -11.47 -1.45 -9.83
C THR A 117 -12.42 -2.60 -10.16
N ASN A 118 -13.32 -2.34 -11.10
CA ASN A 118 -14.18 -3.35 -11.71
C ASN A 118 -13.70 -3.77 -13.10
N ALA A 119 -12.41 -3.51 -13.43
CA ALA A 119 -11.85 -3.82 -14.73
C ALA A 119 -12.01 -5.30 -15.10
N THR A 120 -12.34 -5.55 -16.36
CA THR A 120 -12.24 -6.87 -16.99
C THR A 120 -10.76 -7.25 -17.16
N TYR A 121 -10.53 -8.50 -17.54
CA TYR A 121 -9.17 -8.95 -17.85
C TYR A 121 -8.56 -8.10 -18.97
N GLU A 122 -9.30 -7.86 -20.07
CA GLU A 122 -8.85 -7.07 -21.20
C GLU A 122 -8.55 -5.62 -20.81
N GLN A 123 -9.39 -5.00 -20.00
CA GLN A 123 -9.17 -3.63 -19.51
C GLN A 123 -7.90 -3.55 -18.63
N MET A 124 -7.61 -4.59 -17.84
CA MET A 124 -6.33 -4.66 -17.12
C MET A 124 -5.14 -4.78 -18.06
N ILE A 125 -5.25 -5.58 -19.15
CA ILE A 125 -4.21 -5.66 -20.18
C ILE A 125 -3.97 -4.30 -20.85
N GLU A 126 -5.01 -3.55 -21.15
CA GLU A 126 -4.90 -2.17 -21.65
C GLU A 126 -4.19 -1.26 -20.63
N GLY A 127 -4.50 -1.41 -19.35
CA GLY A 127 -3.82 -0.73 -18.25
C GLY A 127 -2.32 -1.05 -18.20
N MET A 128 -1.94 -2.31 -18.39
CA MET A 128 -0.53 -2.73 -18.45
C MET A 128 0.23 -2.06 -19.62
N GLN A 129 -0.42 -1.88 -20.77
CA GLN A 129 0.17 -1.18 -21.93
C GLN A 129 0.56 0.27 -21.60
N VAL A 130 -0.15 0.90 -20.67
CA VAL A 130 0.15 2.24 -20.16
C VAL A 130 0.83 2.22 -18.79
N LYS A 131 1.55 1.12 -18.48
CA LYS A 131 2.40 0.96 -17.30
C LYS A 131 1.67 0.99 -15.94
N ILE A 132 0.41 0.60 -15.89
CA ILE A 132 -0.24 0.23 -14.63
C ILE A 132 0.20 -1.21 -14.33
N MET A 133 1.32 -1.37 -13.59
CA MET A 133 2.04 -2.64 -13.46
C MET A 133 2.07 -3.16 -12.02
N HIS A 134 1.28 -2.58 -11.14
CA HIS A 134 1.20 -2.97 -9.75
C HIS A 134 -0.27 -3.08 -9.33
N LEU A 135 -0.61 -4.00 -8.42
CA LEU A 135 -1.96 -4.19 -7.90
C LEU A 135 -2.00 -3.82 -6.42
N THR A 136 -2.87 -2.87 -6.06
CA THR A 136 -3.12 -2.45 -4.68
C THR A 136 -3.93 -3.52 -3.95
N HIS A 137 -3.53 -3.92 -2.73
CA HIS A 137 -4.23 -4.86 -1.83
C HIS A 137 -5.09 -5.91 -2.57
N MET A 138 -4.42 -6.71 -3.43
CA MET A 138 -5.04 -7.71 -4.32
C MET A 138 -6.14 -8.51 -3.62
N PHE A 139 -7.20 -8.80 -4.34
CA PHE A 139 -8.50 -9.37 -3.94
C PHE A 139 -9.49 -8.36 -3.34
N ASN A 140 -9.02 -7.32 -2.64
CA ASN A 140 -9.89 -6.37 -1.94
C ASN A 140 -10.35 -5.27 -2.90
N ALA A 141 -11.66 -4.97 -2.87
CA ALA A 141 -12.28 -3.96 -3.74
C ALA A 141 -11.93 -4.11 -5.24
N MET A 142 -11.85 -5.34 -5.73
CA MET A 142 -11.57 -5.70 -7.12
C MET A 142 -12.70 -6.54 -7.73
N ARG A 143 -12.79 -6.56 -9.08
CA ARG A 143 -13.59 -7.57 -9.77
C ARG A 143 -13.07 -8.96 -9.39
N PRO A 144 -13.93 -9.87 -8.86
CA PRO A 144 -13.50 -11.19 -8.44
C PRO A 144 -13.13 -12.08 -9.63
N LEU A 145 -12.26 -13.06 -9.37
CA LEU A 145 -11.92 -14.11 -10.33
C LEU A 145 -13.16 -14.94 -10.69
N HIS A 146 -13.43 -15.05 -11.96
CA HIS A 146 -14.47 -15.93 -12.48
C HIS A 146 -13.94 -16.72 -13.69
N HIS A 147 -14.35 -17.99 -13.84
CA HIS A 147 -13.79 -18.88 -14.88
C HIS A 147 -14.05 -18.44 -16.33
N ARG A 148 -15.00 -17.54 -16.58
CA ARG A 148 -15.29 -16.96 -17.89
C ARG A 148 -14.85 -15.50 -18.02
N GLU A 149 -14.53 -14.83 -16.91
CA GLU A 149 -14.04 -13.45 -16.86
C GLU A 149 -13.05 -13.33 -15.70
N PRO A 150 -11.74 -13.53 -15.97
CA PRO A 150 -10.75 -13.59 -14.90
C PRO A 150 -10.58 -12.28 -14.11
N GLY A 151 -10.92 -11.15 -14.71
CA GLY A 151 -10.82 -9.83 -14.08
C GLY A 151 -9.40 -9.43 -13.73
N VAL A 152 -9.28 -8.40 -12.91
CA VAL A 152 -7.97 -7.92 -12.40
C VAL A 152 -7.27 -8.99 -11.57
N VAL A 153 -8.03 -9.74 -10.75
CA VAL A 153 -7.47 -10.83 -9.94
C VAL A 153 -6.84 -11.90 -10.83
N GLY A 154 -7.53 -12.31 -11.90
CA GLY A 154 -6.98 -13.27 -12.86
C GLY A 154 -5.75 -12.73 -13.58
N ALA A 155 -5.76 -11.47 -14.00
CA ALA A 155 -4.60 -10.84 -14.60
C ALA A 155 -3.40 -10.86 -13.64
N GLY A 156 -3.60 -10.52 -12.37
CA GLY A 156 -2.57 -10.58 -11.32
C GLY A 156 -1.96 -11.96 -11.14
N LEU A 157 -2.75 -13.02 -11.20
CA LEU A 157 -2.27 -14.40 -11.07
C LEU A 157 -1.54 -14.92 -12.33
N ILE A 158 -1.96 -14.48 -13.52
CA ILE A 158 -1.46 -14.98 -14.81
C ILE A 158 -0.18 -14.26 -15.24
N HIS A 159 -0.14 -12.92 -15.13
CA HIS A 159 0.95 -12.10 -15.63
C HIS A 159 2.09 -11.99 -14.63
N GLN A 160 3.19 -12.69 -14.87
CA GLN A 160 4.35 -12.76 -13.98
C GLN A 160 5.01 -11.39 -13.73
N GLU A 161 4.91 -10.48 -14.70
CA GLU A 161 5.45 -9.12 -14.63
C GLU A 161 4.66 -8.16 -13.74
N LEU A 162 3.36 -8.42 -13.48
CA LEU A 162 2.58 -7.64 -12.53
C LEU A 162 3.05 -7.89 -11.09
N SER A 163 3.29 -6.86 -10.33
CA SER A 163 3.50 -6.96 -8.89
C SER A 163 2.18 -6.80 -8.13
N CYS A 164 2.07 -7.47 -6.99
CA CYS A 164 0.84 -7.54 -6.23
C CYS A 164 1.09 -7.22 -4.76
N GLU A 165 0.39 -6.22 -4.24
CA GLU A 165 0.27 -6.03 -2.80
C GLU A 165 -0.80 -6.98 -2.23
N PHE A 166 -0.60 -7.40 -0.99
CA PHE A 166 -1.63 -8.08 -0.21
C PHE A 166 -1.54 -7.67 1.27
N ILE A 167 -2.67 -7.66 1.95
CA ILE A 167 -2.74 -7.31 3.38
C ILE A 167 -2.43 -8.54 4.21
N GLY A 168 -1.42 -8.46 5.08
CA GLY A 168 -0.87 -9.57 5.84
C GLY A 168 -1.57 -9.87 7.18
N ASP A 169 -2.84 -9.46 7.36
CA ASP A 169 -3.57 -9.63 8.62
C ASP A 169 -4.35 -10.94 8.75
N GLY A 170 -4.45 -11.73 7.67
CA GLY A 170 -5.21 -12.97 7.64
C GLY A 170 -6.74 -12.78 7.66
N VAL A 171 -7.23 -11.53 7.63
CA VAL A 171 -8.65 -11.15 7.62
C VAL A 171 -9.05 -10.63 6.25
N HIS A 172 -8.37 -9.58 5.73
CA HIS A 172 -8.58 -9.06 4.38
C HIS A 172 -8.23 -10.08 3.30
N THR A 173 -7.21 -10.88 3.55
CA THR A 173 -6.77 -11.94 2.65
C THR A 173 -6.62 -13.24 3.44
N ASN A 174 -7.40 -14.25 3.06
CA ASN A 174 -7.26 -15.58 3.68
C ASN A 174 -5.84 -16.13 3.46
N PRO A 175 -5.17 -16.69 4.48
CA PRO A 175 -3.81 -17.23 4.34
C PRO A 175 -3.63 -18.23 3.20
N LYS A 176 -4.67 -18.98 2.83
CA LYS A 176 -4.64 -19.91 1.67
C LYS A 176 -4.52 -19.17 0.33
N LEU A 177 -5.05 -17.95 0.24
CA LEU A 177 -4.88 -17.12 -0.95
C LEU A 177 -3.47 -16.50 -1.02
N ILE A 178 -2.84 -16.22 0.13
CA ILE A 178 -1.43 -15.84 0.18
C ILE A 178 -0.56 -17.00 -0.35
N THR A 179 -0.85 -18.23 0.06
CA THR A 179 -0.19 -19.42 -0.48
C THR A 179 -0.39 -19.53 -2.00
N LEU A 180 -1.60 -19.30 -2.50
CA LEU A 180 -1.88 -19.30 -3.94
C LEU A 180 -1.08 -18.23 -4.68
N LEU A 181 -0.98 -17.01 -4.13
CA LEU A 181 -0.15 -15.94 -4.70
C LEU A 181 1.31 -16.38 -4.81
N MET A 182 1.87 -16.95 -3.74
CA MET A 182 3.27 -17.43 -3.73
C MET A 182 3.52 -18.57 -4.72
N GLN A 183 2.51 -19.39 -5.00
CA GLN A 183 2.61 -20.45 -6.02
C GLN A 183 2.47 -19.91 -7.45
N SER A 184 1.74 -18.82 -7.63
CA SER A 184 1.42 -18.26 -8.95
C SER A 184 2.37 -17.16 -9.39
N LYS A 185 3.11 -16.53 -8.44
CA LYS A 185 3.93 -15.35 -8.69
C LYS A 185 5.38 -15.55 -8.26
N PRO A 186 6.35 -14.95 -8.98
CA PRO A 186 7.69 -14.77 -8.46
C PRO A 186 7.66 -13.98 -7.14
N ILE A 187 8.46 -14.40 -6.17
CA ILE A 187 8.50 -13.74 -4.84
C ILE A 187 8.85 -12.25 -4.91
N ASP A 188 9.70 -11.85 -5.86
CA ASP A 188 10.07 -10.44 -6.09
C ASP A 188 8.92 -9.56 -6.63
N LYS A 189 7.78 -10.15 -6.95
CA LYS A 189 6.55 -9.46 -7.37
C LYS A 189 5.49 -9.38 -6.27
N LEU A 190 5.76 -9.90 -5.08
CA LEU A 190 4.83 -9.88 -3.97
C LEU A 190 5.27 -8.86 -2.92
N VAL A 191 4.32 -8.03 -2.47
CA VAL A 191 4.54 -7.03 -1.42
C VAL A 191 3.49 -7.21 -0.34
N MET A 192 3.94 -7.45 0.88
CA MET A 192 3.04 -7.41 2.02
C MET A 192 2.89 -5.97 2.50
N ILE A 193 1.65 -5.54 2.66
CA ILE A 193 1.27 -4.23 3.19
C ILE A 193 0.39 -4.38 4.43
N THR A 194 0.24 -3.30 5.19
CA THR A 194 -0.68 -3.28 6.34
C THR A 194 -2.05 -2.74 6.00
N ASP A 195 -2.13 -1.74 5.14
CA ASP A 195 -3.36 -0.97 4.95
C ASP A 195 -4.00 -0.55 6.28
N ALA A 196 -3.15 -0.16 7.23
CA ALA A 196 -3.54 0.09 8.61
C ALA A 196 -4.09 1.49 8.79
N LEU A 197 -5.16 1.57 9.57
CA LEU A 197 -5.62 2.87 10.07
C LEU A 197 -4.64 3.41 11.13
N LYS A 198 -4.69 4.73 11.36
CA LYS A 198 -3.91 5.41 12.43
C LYS A 198 -4.19 4.87 13.85
N TYR A 199 -5.16 4.00 13.99
CA TYR A 199 -5.57 3.36 15.24
C TYR A 199 -5.01 1.93 15.40
N ALA A 200 -4.06 1.51 14.57
CA ALA A 200 -3.37 0.23 14.78
C ALA A 200 -2.81 0.19 16.22
N HIS A 201 -3.10 -0.91 16.94
CA HIS A 201 -2.79 -1.08 18.38
C HIS A 201 -3.38 -0.02 19.32
N ALA A 202 -4.41 0.73 18.89
CA ALA A 202 -5.08 1.72 19.72
C ALA A 202 -6.60 1.54 19.67
N THR A 203 -7.27 1.97 20.73
CA THR A 203 -8.73 1.97 20.78
C THR A 203 -9.29 3.17 20.01
N PRO A 204 -10.20 2.96 19.05
CA PRO A 204 -10.88 4.06 18.40
C PRO A 204 -11.68 4.92 19.40
N PRO A 205 -11.90 6.21 19.11
CA PRO A 205 -12.80 7.04 19.90
C PRO A 205 -14.22 6.44 19.98
N GLU A 206 -14.90 6.60 21.11
CA GLU A 206 -16.27 6.06 21.29
C GLU A 206 -17.27 6.56 20.24
N ASN A 207 -17.11 7.83 19.82
CA ASN A 207 -17.94 8.47 18.80
C ASN A 207 -17.46 8.21 17.37
N ALA A 208 -16.47 7.32 17.15
CA ALA A 208 -16.07 6.94 15.80
C ALA A 208 -17.22 6.24 15.08
N ASP A 209 -17.34 6.45 13.78
CA ASP A 209 -18.29 5.78 12.88
C ASP A 209 -17.85 4.35 12.50
N PHE A 210 -16.78 3.86 13.09
CA PHE A 210 -16.20 2.54 12.91
C PHE A 210 -15.81 1.92 14.27
N TYR A 211 -15.55 0.60 14.25
CA TYR A 211 -15.10 -0.15 15.41
C TYR A 211 -14.03 -1.20 14.98
N PHE A 212 -13.33 -1.78 15.94
CA PHE A 212 -12.35 -2.83 15.72
C PHE A 212 -12.90 -4.21 16.11
N ASP A 213 -12.90 -5.14 15.13
CA ASP A 213 -13.15 -6.56 15.32
C ASP A 213 -12.24 -7.33 14.34
N LYS A 214 -11.05 -7.72 14.79
CA LYS A 214 -9.93 -8.27 13.99
C LYS A 214 -9.42 -7.30 12.90
N CYS A 215 -10.25 -6.45 12.37
CA CYS A 215 -9.97 -5.35 11.46
C CYS A 215 -10.92 -4.18 11.78
N PHE A 216 -10.70 -3.01 11.19
CA PHE A 216 -11.60 -1.89 11.35
C PHE A 216 -12.78 -2.01 10.39
N LYS A 217 -14.01 -1.89 10.93
CA LYS A 217 -15.27 -1.96 10.18
C LYS A 217 -16.09 -0.71 10.39
N ARG A 218 -16.70 -0.22 9.34
CA ARG A 218 -17.63 0.92 9.40
C ARG A 218 -18.97 0.46 9.98
N LYS A 219 -19.48 1.18 11.00
CA LYS A 219 -20.70 0.81 11.72
C LYS A 219 -21.97 0.80 10.84
N ALA A 220 -22.00 1.61 9.80
CA ALA A 220 -23.18 1.78 8.96
C ALA A 220 -23.48 0.59 8.05
N ASP A 221 -22.46 -0.13 7.60
CA ASP A 221 -22.57 -1.15 6.55
C ASP A 221 -21.65 -2.36 6.73
N GLU A 222 -20.94 -2.44 7.85
CA GLU A 222 -19.98 -3.51 8.20
C GLU A 222 -18.81 -3.67 7.20
N VAL A 223 -18.60 -2.70 6.32
CA VAL A 223 -17.51 -2.71 5.35
C VAL A 223 -16.17 -2.56 6.08
N ILE A 224 -15.22 -3.43 5.72
CA ILE A 224 -13.84 -3.33 6.20
C ILE A 224 -13.20 -2.06 5.58
N ILE A 225 -12.59 -1.24 6.44
CA ILE A 225 -12.01 0.07 6.07
C ILE A 225 -10.50 0.15 6.33
N GLY A 226 -9.89 -0.94 6.79
CA GLY A 226 -8.46 -1.06 7.00
C GLY A 226 -8.10 -2.01 8.14
N SER A 227 -6.83 -2.35 8.21
CA SER A 227 -6.31 -3.26 9.23
C SER A 227 -5.92 -2.55 10.53
N GLY A 228 -5.74 -3.35 11.59
CA GLY A 228 -5.21 -2.89 12.88
C GLY A 228 -3.80 -3.41 13.16
N ILE A 229 -3.12 -3.98 12.15
CA ILE A 229 -1.79 -4.58 12.33
C ILE A 229 -0.67 -3.56 12.04
N THR A 230 0.48 -3.78 12.67
CA THR A 230 1.74 -3.16 12.26
C THR A 230 2.43 -4.01 11.18
N MET A 231 3.47 -3.47 10.53
CA MET A 231 4.28 -4.24 9.58
C MET A 231 4.96 -5.44 10.27
N TYR A 232 5.36 -5.27 11.53
CA TYR A 232 5.94 -6.36 12.33
C TYR A 232 4.92 -7.48 12.61
N ASP A 233 3.66 -7.12 12.93
CA ASP A 233 2.59 -8.13 13.07
C ASP A 233 2.37 -8.89 11.76
N GLY A 234 2.31 -8.19 10.64
CA GLY A 234 2.17 -8.82 9.33
C GLY A 234 3.35 -9.75 9.00
N PHE A 235 4.58 -9.35 9.31
CA PHE A 235 5.74 -10.23 9.18
C PHE A 235 5.61 -11.49 10.04
N ARG A 236 5.20 -11.37 11.30
CA ARG A 236 4.94 -12.50 12.19
C ARG A 236 3.85 -13.42 11.64
N ASN A 237 2.75 -12.84 11.15
CA ASN A 237 1.66 -13.59 10.53
C ASN A 237 2.15 -14.39 9.32
N LEU A 238 3.01 -13.83 8.47
CA LEU A 238 3.58 -14.56 7.34
C LEU A 238 4.33 -15.82 7.81
N LEU A 239 5.12 -15.74 8.87
CA LEU A 239 5.82 -16.90 9.43
C LEU A 239 4.82 -17.95 9.97
N GLU A 240 3.76 -17.52 10.64
CA GLU A 240 2.68 -18.39 11.12
C GLU A 240 1.90 -19.05 9.97
N PHE A 241 1.78 -18.38 8.83
CA PHE A 241 1.17 -18.93 7.61
C PHE A 241 2.11 -19.91 6.87
N GLY A 242 3.32 -20.12 7.39
CA GLY A 242 4.31 -21.05 6.83
C GLY A 242 5.19 -20.46 5.73
N VAL A 243 5.24 -19.13 5.61
CA VAL A 243 6.17 -18.45 4.71
C VAL A 243 7.59 -18.52 5.30
N ARG A 244 8.57 -18.83 4.47
CA ARG A 244 9.98 -18.83 4.89
C ARG A 244 10.42 -17.41 5.24
N VAL A 245 11.31 -17.28 6.22
CA VAL A 245 11.78 -15.97 6.71
C VAL A 245 12.40 -15.12 5.59
N GLU A 246 13.17 -15.74 4.69
CA GLU A 246 13.80 -15.04 3.57
C GLU A 246 12.77 -14.45 2.60
N ASP A 247 11.67 -15.16 2.35
CA ASP A 247 10.59 -14.71 1.48
C ASP A 247 9.76 -13.62 2.17
N ALA A 248 9.49 -13.78 3.48
CA ALA A 248 8.81 -12.74 4.28
C ALA A 248 9.62 -11.44 4.31
N VAL A 249 10.95 -11.49 4.51
CA VAL A 249 11.83 -10.32 4.47
C VAL A 249 11.82 -9.67 3.08
N LYS A 250 11.84 -10.45 1.99
CA LYS A 250 11.72 -9.89 0.65
C LYS A 250 10.42 -9.11 0.48
N MET A 251 9.28 -9.72 0.81
CA MET A 251 7.96 -9.12 0.65
C MET A 251 7.71 -7.88 1.53
N THR A 252 8.43 -7.74 2.65
CA THR A 252 8.25 -6.63 3.59
C THR A 252 9.33 -5.55 3.51
N SER A 253 10.43 -5.80 2.80
CA SER A 253 11.58 -4.90 2.77
C SER A 253 12.14 -4.69 1.36
N VAL A 254 12.68 -5.74 0.73
CA VAL A 254 13.37 -5.64 -0.57
C VAL A 254 12.41 -5.24 -1.68
N ASN A 255 11.33 -6.00 -1.86
CA ASN A 255 10.39 -5.82 -2.97
C ASN A 255 9.69 -4.44 -2.92
N PRO A 256 9.15 -3.97 -1.78
CA PRO A 256 8.57 -2.63 -1.74
C PRO A 256 9.59 -1.54 -2.06
N ALA A 257 10.86 -1.67 -1.63
CA ALA A 257 11.89 -0.71 -1.96
C ALA A 257 12.19 -0.68 -3.47
N GLU A 258 12.33 -1.83 -4.10
CA GLU A 258 12.59 -1.95 -5.54
C GLU A 258 11.40 -1.46 -6.39
N ILE A 259 10.18 -1.94 -6.10
CA ILE A 259 8.98 -1.60 -6.86
C ILE A 259 8.68 -0.11 -6.76
N MET A 260 8.85 0.48 -5.57
CA MET A 260 8.67 1.92 -5.34
C MET A 260 9.91 2.73 -5.68
N LYS A 261 10.93 2.13 -6.30
CA LYS A 261 12.18 2.78 -6.77
C LYS A 261 12.90 3.54 -5.66
N GLN A 262 12.90 3.00 -4.45
CA GLN A 262 13.59 3.58 -3.29
C GLN A 262 15.03 3.08 -3.23
N ASN A 263 15.92 3.74 -3.95
CA ASN A 263 17.33 3.39 -4.01
C ASN A 263 17.98 3.51 -2.62
N GLY A 264 18.86 2.56 -2.30
CA GLY A 264 19.59 2.54 -1.03
C GLY A 264 18.82 1.96 0.15
N LYS A 265 17.69 1.25 -0.10
CA LYS A 265 16.86 0.61 0.94
C LYS A 265 16.61 -0.87 0.66
N GLY A 266 16.20 -1.59 1.70
CA GLY A 266 15.74 -2.98 1.60
C GLY A 266 16.83 -4.04 1.74
N MET A 267 18.12 -3.67 1.70
CA MET A 267 19.24 -4.62 1.78
C MET A 267 20.35 -4.13 2.69
N ILE A 268 21.12 -5.07 3.27
CA ILE A 268 22.30 -4.80 4.08
C ILE A 268 23.54 -4.94 3.18
N ILE A 269 23.85 -3.89 2.43
CA ILE A 269 25.02 -3.82 1.56
C ILE A 269 25.70 -2.45 1.65
N PRO A 270 27.01 -2.33 1.31
CA PRO A 270 27.70 -1.05 1.33
C PRO A 270 27.01 0.00 0.43
N GLY A 271 26.86 1.21 0.95
CA GLY A 271 26.22 2.32 0.26
C GLY A 271 24.71 2.44 0.46
N PHE A 272 24.07 1.46 1.11
CA PHE A 272 22.66 1.55 1.51
C PHE A 272 22.50 2.23 2.88
N ASP A 273 21.31 2.75 3.13
CA ASP A 273 20.96 3.32 4.43
C ASP A 273 21.12 2.27 5.54
N ALA A 274 21.66 2.68 6.68
CA ALA A 274 21.74 1.82 7.85
C ALA A 274 20.37 1.74 8.57
N ASP A 275 19.39 1.18 7.85
CA ASP A 275 18.03 0.93 8.29
C ASP A 275 17.88 -0.56 8.58
N LEU A 276 17.83 -0.94 9.87
CA LEU A 276 17.97 -2.33 10.31
C LEU A 276 16.93 -2.68 11.38
N LEU A 277 16.52 -3.95 11.40
CA LEU A 277 15.80 -4.54 12.54
C LEU A 277 16.72 -5.50 13.28
N ILE A 278 16.75 -5.41 14.59
CA ILE A 278 17.43 -6.33 15.47
C ILE A 278 16.36 -7.20 16.12
N MET A 279 16.45 -8.50 15.89
CA MET A 279 15.51 -9.50 16.42
C MET A 279 16.27 -10.60 17.17
N ASP A 280 15.60 -11.24 18.10
CA ASP A 280 16.12 -12.48 18.72
C ASP A 280 15.91 -13.70 17.80
N LYS A 281 16.35 -14.87 18.28
CA LYS A 281 16.23 -16.14 17.53
C LYS A 281 14.78 -16.56 17.25
N ASP A 282 13.82 -16.04 17.98
CA ASP A 282 12.39 -16.32 17.86
C ASP A 282 11.66 -15.20 17.11
N PHE A 283 12.44 -14.32 16.44
CA PHE A 283 11.99 -13.15 15.68
C PHE A 283 11.22 -12.11 16.51
N ASN A 284 11.48 -12.01 17.82
CA ASN A 284 10.97 -10.90 18.62
C ASN A 284 11.79 -9.65 18.35
N LEU A 285 11.11 -8.53 18.11
CA LEU A 285 11.76 -7.25 17.82
C LEU A 285 12.44 -6.70 19.09
N ILE A 286 13.77 -6.64 19.05
CA ILE A 286 14.60 -6.06 20.11
C ILE A 286 14.73 -4.56 19.90
N ASP A 287 15.12 -4.15 18.69
CA ASP A 287 15.32 -2.73 18.35
C ASP A 287 15.16 -2.47 16.86
N THR A 288 14.93 -1.21 16.52
CA THR A 288 14.92 -0.69 15.15
C THR A 288 16.03 0.35 15.03
N VAL A 289 16.79 0.29 13.94
CA VAL A 289 17.82 1.28 13.62
C VAL A 289 17.37 2.06 12.39
N VAL A 290 17.28 3.37 12.50
CA VAL A 290 16.89 4.27 11.40
C VAL A 290 18.04 5.22 11.10
N GLY A 291 18.62 5.08 9.91
CA GLY A 291 19.78 5.88 9.50
C GLY A 291 20.96 5.77 10.46
N GLY A 292 21.22 4.56 10.96
CA GLY A 292 22.30 4.28 11.90
C GLY A 292 22.01 4.65 13.37
N LYS A 293 20.78 5.11 13.69
CA LYS A 293 20.40 5.48 15.06
C LYS A 293 19.42 4.46 15.65
N PHE A 294 19.72 3.95 16.82
CA PHE A 294 18.83 3.08 17.59
C PHE A 294 17.60 3.87 18.05
N ILE A 295 16.41 3.28 17.92
CA ILE A 295 15.14 3.90 18.31
C ILE A 295 14.86 3.71 19.80
N ARG A 296 15.14 2.52 20.33
CA ARG A 296 15.05 2.25 21.76
C ARG A 296 16.37 2.65 22.41
N GLU A 297 16.36 3.70 23.23
CA GLU A 297 17.53 4.03 24.05
C GLU A 297 17.87 2.82 24.95
N LYS A 298 19.13 2.37 24.88
CA LYS A 298 19.62 1.37 25.86
C LYS A 298 19.52 2.02 27.23
N LYS A 299 18.56 1.58 28.03
CA LYS A 299 18.55 1.86 29.46
C LYS A 299 19.69 1.08 30.15
#